data_7c5ed40ebb09b63c10f693f686d81c19
#
_entry.id   7c5ed40ebb09b63c10f693f686d81c19
#
_cell.length_a   1.000
_cell.length_b   1.000
_cell.length_c   1.000
_cell.angle_alpha   90.00
_cell.angle_beta   90.00
_cell.angle_gamma   90.00
#
_symmetry.space_group_name_H-M   'P 1'
#
loop_
_entity.id
_entity.type
_entity.pdbx_description
1 polymer ?
#
loop_
_entity_poly.entity_id
_entity_poly.type
_entity_poly.pdbx_seq_one_letter_code
_entity_poly.pdbx_strand_id
1 'polypeptide(L)'
;TLKKVSEDMQANKKELGIDGAFASTSLASGEAWRWQTHLANIPIHYELQDLGADDSDNLQFTYNKEYKNLFDLYLNNSTVEKTLAPSKSVSDSMAEFAQGKAAMVQNGNWAWGQISEVSGNVIKEDKLKFLPMYTGMPEDSKQGLAVGTENYLAVNQKASEEDQKATIDFVNWLYTTDKGKEYVVNELGFIAPFKTFSKDDIPDDP
;
A
#
# COMPACT_ATOMS: atom_id res chain seq x y z
N THR A 1 -4.12 -7.79 -19.41
CA THR A 1 -3.64 -7.95 -18.02
C THR A 1 -2.71 -6.82 -17.63
N LEU A 2 -2.56 -6.52 -16.35
CA LEU A 2 -1.64 -5.50 -15.84
C LEU A 2 -0.21 -5.76 -16.33
N LYS A 3 0.24 -7.02 -16.30
CA LYS A 3 1.55 -7.41 -16.81
C LYS A 3 1.79 -6.92 -18.25
N LYS A 4 0.86 -7.24 -19.17
CA LYS A 4 1.01 -6.84 -20.55
C LYS A 4 1.07 -5.31 -20.71
N VAL A 5 0.22 -4.58 -20.01
CA VAL A 5 0.21 -3.11 -20.05
C VAL A 5 1.54 -2.55 -19.54
N SER A 6 2.06 -3.09 -18.44
CA SER A 6 3.35 -2.65 -17.87
C SER A 6 4.52 -2.93 -18.81
N GLU A 7 4.54 -4.12 -19.44
CA GLU A 7 5.56 -4.49 -20.42
C GLU A 7 5.50 -3.60 -21.68
N ASP A 8 4.28 -3.32 -22.17
CA ASP A 8 4.07 -2.43 -23.33
C ASP A 8 4.52 -0.99 -22.99
N MET A 9 4.19 -0.48 -21.80
CA MET A 9 4.65 0.84 -21.34
C MET A 9 6.17 0.89 -21.19
N GLN A 10 6.78 -0.12 -20.60
CA GLN A 10 8.23 -0.19 -20.43
C GLN A 10 8.96 -0.22 -21.77
N ALA A 11 8.45 -0.98 -22.74
CA ALA A 11 9.02 -1.05 -24.08
C ALA A 11 8.94 0.30 -24.82
N ASN A 12 7.87 1.05 -24.60
CA ASN A 12 7.60 2.32 -25.28
C ASN A 12 7.86 3.56 -24.38
N LYS A 13 8.60 3.42 -23.30
CA LYS A 13 8.79 4.47 -22.30
C LYS A 13 9.32 5.80 -22.86
N LYS A 14 10.18 5.75 -23.86
CA LYS A 14 10.71 6.96 -24.53
C LYS A 14 9.62 7.73 -25.27
N GLU A 15 8.74 7.03 -25.97
CA GLU A 15 7.61 7.62 -26.70
C GLU A 15 6.58 8.20 -25.72
N LEU A 16 6.38 7.51 -24.61
CA LEU A 16 5.47 7.94 -23.55
C LEU A 16 6.04 9.06 -22.67
N GLY A 17 7.33 9.37 -22.78
CA GLY A 17 7.98 10.41 -21.99
C GLY A 17 8.19 10.04 -20.53
N ILE A 18 8.27 8.74 -20.21
CA ILE A 18 8.49 8.21 -18.88
C ILE A 18 9.83 7.47 -18.78
N ASP A 19 10.33 7.27 -17.55
CA ASP A 19 11.56 6.52 -17.28
C ASP A 19 11.28 5.02 -17.05
N GLY A 20 10.05 4.69 -16.64
CA GLY A 20 9.60 3.32 -16.44
C GLY A 20 8.08 3.23 -16.26
N ALA A 21 7.52 2.02 -16.43
CA ALA A 21 6.10 1.80 -16.18
C ALA A 21 5.78 1.96 -14.69
N PHE A 22 6.64 1.44 -13.81
CA PHE A 22 6.56 1.63 -12.36
C PHE A 22 7.67 2.53 -11.85
N ALA A 23 7.36 3.37 -10.87
CA ALA A 23 8.36 4.00 -10.02
C ALA A 23 9.23 2.93 -9.35
N SER A 24 10.45 3.30 -8.97
CA SER A 24 11.33 2.41 -8.22
C SER A 24 10.60 1.94 -6.96
N THR A 25 10.65 0.65 -6.71
CA THR A 25 9.99 0.10 -5.54
C THR A 25 10.94 0.17 -4.36
N SER A 26 10.50 0.81 -3.29
CA SER A 26 11.28 1.08 -2.07
C SER A 26 11.91 -0.19 -1.48
N LEU A 27 13.16 -0.48 -1.84
CA LEU A 27 13.95 -1.60 -1.32
C LEU A 27 15.12 -1.15 -0.44
N ALA A 28 15.23 0.15 -0.15
CA ALA A 28 16.21 0.66 0.79
C ALA A 28 16.05 -0.01 2.17
N SER A 29 17.14 -0.01 2.92
CA SER A 29 17.16 -0.61 4.27
C SER A 29 16.08 0.01 5.16
N GLY A 30 15.26 -0.84 5.80
CA GLY A 30 14.12 -0.44 6.63
C GLY A 30 12.82 -0.15 5.87
N GLU A 31 12.84 -0.13 4.54
CA GLU A 31 11.65 0.18 3.72
C GLU A 31 11.12 -1.02 2.91
N ALA A 32 11.88 -2.11 2.85
CA ALA A 32 11.55 -3.31 2.08
C ALA A 32 10.31 -4.07 2.60
N TRP A 33 9.72 -3.65 3.72
CA TRP A 33 8.51 -4.26 4.30
C TRP A 33 7.33 -4.26 3.31
N ARG A 34 7.27 -3.30 2.37
CA ARG A 34 6.25 -3.26 1.31
C ARG A 34 6.30 -4.49 0.41
N TRP A 35 7.48 -5.01 0.15
CA TRP A 35 7.68 -6.26 -0.57
C TRP A 35 7.28 -7.47 0.25
N GLN A 36 7.54 -7.43 1.55
CA GLN A 36 7.25 -8.52 2.47
C GLN A 36 5.76 -8.62 2.78
N THR A 37 5.09 -7.50 3.04
CA THR A 37 3.69 -7.48 3.46
C THR A 37 2.73 -7.22 2.31
N HIS A 38 2.89 -6.14 1.55
CA HIS A 38 1.92 -5.82 0.51
C HIS A 38 1.91 -6.87 -0.61
N LEU A 39 3.09 -7.29 -1.08
CA LEU A 39 3.17 -8.21 -2.22
C LEU A 39 3.04 -9.67 -1.81
N ALA A 40 3.50 -10.06 -0.63
CA ALA A 40 3.38 -11.44 -0.15
C ALA A 40 1.97 -11.81 0.33
N ASN A 41 1.17 -10.83 0.75
CA ASN A 41 -0.15 -11.08 1.34
C ASN A 41 -1.08 -11.89 0.42
N ILE A 42 -1.11 -11.62 -0.88
CA ILE A 42 -2.01 -12.35 -1.79
C ILE A 42 -1.58 -13.81 -2.00
N PRO A 43 -0.30 -14.13 -2.32
CA PRO A 43 0.16 -15.52 -2.37
C PRO A 43 -0.05 -16.29 -1.07
N ILE A 44 0.17 -15.64 0.08
CA ILE A 44 -0.08 -16.24 1.39
C ILE A 44 -1.58 -16.47 1.59
N HIS A 45 -2.42 -15.53 1.23
CA HIS A 45 -3.87 -15.66 1.30
C HIS A 45 -4.38 -16.87 0.49
N TYR A 46 -3.87 -17.10 -0.71
CA TYR A 46 -4.23 -18.29 -1.49
C TYR A 46 -3.81 -19.59 -0.80
N GLU A 47 -2.61 -19.64 -0.20
CA GLU A 47 -2.17 -20.80 0.54
C GLU A 47 -3.07 -21.07 1.75
N LEU A 48 -3.44 -20.05 2.52
CA LEU A 48 -4.36 -20.18 3.65
C LEU A 48 -5.76 -20.63 3.20
N GLN A 49 -6.26 -20.13 2.08
CA GLN A 49 -7.53 -20.59 1.49
C GLN A 49 -7.49 -22.09 1.14
N ASP A 50 -6.40 -22.55 0.53
CA ASP A 50 -6.23 -23.98 0.21
C ASP A 50 -6.17 -24.85 1.46
N LEU A 51 -5.60 -24.34 2.54
CA LEU A 51 -5.55 -25.00 3.85
C LEU A 51 -6.90 -24.95 4.60
N GLY A 52 -7.83 -24.11 4.15
CA GLY A 52 -9.09 -23.84 4.87
C GLY A 52 -8.87 -23.22 6.25
N ALA A 53 -7.84 -22.39 6.39
CA ALA A 53 -7.39 -21.81 7.63
C ALA A 53 -7.27 -20.28 7.49
N ASP A 54 -7.47 -19.58 8.61
CA ASP A 54 -7.26 -18.12 8.69
C ASP A 54 -5.82 -17.78 9.09
N ASP A 55 -5.07 -18.75 9.61
CA ASP A 55 -3.71 -18.61 10.12
C ASP A 55 -2.95 -19.94 10.00
N SER A 56 -1.62 -19.90 9.98
CA SER A 56 -0.76 -21.07 9.98
C SER A 56 0.62 -20.77 10.58
N ASP A 57 1.05 -21.63 11.51
CA ASP A 57 2.40 -21.58 12.07
C ASP A 57 3.49 -21.97 11.05
N ASN A 58 3.11 -22.64 9.96
CA ASN A 58 4.04 -23.15 8.95
C ASN A 58 3.52 -22.92 7.53
N LEU A 59 3.96 -21.84 6.90
CA LEU A 59 3.73 -21.60 5.48
C LEU A 59 4.62 -22.50 4.63
N GLN A 60 4.04 -23.11 3.61
CA GLN A 60 4.75 -23.99 2.66
C GLN A 60 5.29 -23.21 1.46
N PHE A 61 4.89 -21.95 1.31
CA PHE A 61 5.20 -21.10 0.16
C PHE A 61 4.78 -21.74 -1.18
N THR A 62 3.61 -22.38 -1.18
CA THR A 62 3.01 -23.07 -2.34
C THR A 62 2.93 -22.13 -3.54
N TYR A 63 2.62 -20.86 -3.31
CA TYR A 63 2.47 -19.82 -4.33
C TYR A 63 3.73 -18.95 -4.53
N ASN A 64 4.93 -19.55 -4.38
CA ASN A 64 6.19 -18.83 -4.56
C ASN A 64 6.41 -18.31 -5.99
N LYS A 65 5.85 -18.98 -7.00
CA LYS A 65 5.89 -18.54 -8.40
C LYS A 65 5.09 -17.25 -8.59
N GLU A 66 3.95 -17.17 -7.98
CA GLU A 66 3.06 -16.01 -8.03
C GLU A 66 3.72 -14.82 -7.31
N TYR A 67 4.37 -15.07 -6.18
CA TYR A 67 5.17 -14.07 -5.50
C TYR A 67 6.33 -13.58 -6.38
N LYS A 68 7.02 -14.49 -7.05
CA LYS A 68 8.06 -14.14 -8.02
C LYS A 68 7.50 -13.31 -9.19
N ASN A 69 6.29 -13.60 -9.67
CA ASN A 69 5.64 -12.81 -10.72
C ASN A 69 5.46 -11.34 -10.30
N LEU A 70 5.12 -11.09 -9.02
CA LEU A 70 5.01 -9.75 -8.46
C LEU A 70 6.37 -9.03 -8.48
N PHE A 71 7.44 -9.68 -8.01
CA PHE A 71 8.79 -9.13 -8.09
C PHE A 71 9.19 -8.81 -9.53
N ASP A 72 8.98 -9.75 -10.43
CA ASP A 72 9.33 -9.58 -11.85
C ASP A 72 8.53 -8.43 -12.47
N LEU A 73 7.26 -8.29 -12.15
CA LEU A 73 6.41 -7.20 -12.65
C LEU A 73 7.01 -5.82 -12.30
N TYR A 74 7.32 -5.60 -11.03
CA TYR A 74 7.82 -4.30 -10.57
C TYR A 74 9.28 -4.07 -10.97
N LEU A 75 10.16 -5.05 -10.79
CA LEU A 75 11.59 -4.87 -11.04
C LEU A 75 11.95 -4.83 -12.53
N ASN A 76 11.21 -5.53 -13.40
CA ASN A 76 11.49 -5.53 -14.84
C ASN A 76 10.94 -4.28 -15.54
N ASN A 77 9.96 -3.62 -14.95
CA ASN A 77 9.26 -2.48 -15.55
C ASN A 77 9.47 -1.18 -14.76
N SER A 78 10.57 -1.12 -14.02
CA SER A 78 10.94 0.01 -13.15
C SER A 78 11.59 1.16 -13.91
N THR A 79 11.54 2.34 -13.30
CA THR A 79 12.34 3.52 -13.68
C THR A 79 13.84 3.28 -13.56
N VAL A 80 14.27 2.35 -12.72
CA VAL A 80 15.68 2.05 -12.44
C VAL A 80 16.04 0.59 -12.75
N GLU A 81 17.30 0.35 -13.00
CA GLU A 81 17.84 -1.00 -13.13
C GLU A 81 17.72 -1.76 -11.79
N LYS A 82 17.48 -3.07 -11.86
CA LYS A 82 17.27 -3.94 -10.67
C LYS A 82 18.37 -3.82 -9.62
N THR A 83 19.61 -3.64 -10.06
CA THR A 83 20.77 -3.50 -9.16
C THR A 83 20.76 -2.20 -8.35
N LEU A 84 20.01 -1.20 -8.80
CA LEU A 84 19.85 0.08 -8.12
C LEU A 84 18.61 0.11 -7.21
N ALA A 85 17.68 -0.81 -7.35
CA ALA A 85 16.46 -0.86 -6.55
C ALA A 85 16.72 -0.86 -5.03
N PRO A 86 17.77 -1.56 -4.49
CA PRO A 86 18.08 -1.53 -3.05
C PRO A 86 18.56 -0.16 -2.53
N SER A 87 18.91 0.79 -3.39
CA SER A 87 19.27 2.16 -3.00
C SER A 87 18.09 3.13 -3.01
N LYS A 88 16.92 2.68 -3.45
CA LYS A 88 15.74 3.52 -3.62
C LYS A 88 14.85 3.52 -2.39
N SER A 89 14.66 4.70 -1.84
CA SER A 89 13.74 4.96 -0.73
C SER A 89 12.29 5.11 -1.19
N VAL A 90 11.36 5.14 -0.23
CA VAL A 90 9.97 5.50 -0.53
C VAL A 90 9.86 6.92 -1.09
N SER A 91 10.65 7.84 -0.57
CA SER A 91 10.67 9.24 -1.05
C SER A 91 11.11 9.33 -2.51
N ASP A 92 12.11 8.53 -2.94
CA ASP A 92 12.51 8.45 -4.34
C ASP A 92 11.35 7.96 -5.21
N SER A 93 10.68 6.88 -4.80
CA SER A 93 9.57 6.28 -5.54
C SER A 93 8.39 7.23 -5.68
N MET A 94 8.03 7.92 -4.59
CA MET A 94 6.95 8.92 -4.62
C MET A 94 7.31 10.11 -5.52
N ALA A 95 8.55 10.58 -5.48
CA ALA A 95 9.02 11.66 -6.33
C ALA A 95 9.03 11.29 -7.82
N GLU A 96 9.46 10.08 -8.15
CA GLU A 96 9.44 9.58 -9.53
C GLU A 96 8.01 9.54 -10.09
N PHE A 97 7.05 9.05 -9.32
CA PHE A 97 5.64 9.04 -9.73
C PHE A 97 5.05 10.45 -9.78
N ALA A 98 5.21 11.24 -8.73
CA ALA A 98 4.68 12.61 -8.66
C ALA A 98 5.16 13.50 -9.80
N GLN A 99 6.43 13.32 -10.24
CA GLN A 99 7.02 14.08 -11.35
C GLN A 99 6.69 13.51 -12.73
N GLY A 100 5.84 12.50 -12.81
CA GLY A 100 5.43 11.90 -14.09
C GLY A 100 6.50 11.05 -14.77
N LYS A 101 7.55 10.62 -14.03
CA LYS A 101 8.60 9.72 -14.55
C LYS A 101 8.16 8.27 -14.62
N ALA A 102 7.11 7.91 -13.89
CA ALA A 102 6.48 6.61 -13.90
C ALA A 102 4.97 6.73 -14.06
N ALA A 103 4.35 5.77 -14.73
CA ALA A 103 2.90 5.71 -14.89
C ALA A 103 2.20 5.12 -13.67
N MET A 104 2.90 4.31 -12.90
CA MET A 104 2.36 3.57 -11.75
C MET A 104 3.35 3.56 -10.59
N VAL A 105 2.82 3.41 -9.38
CA VAL A 105 3.62 3.20 -8.16
C VAL A 105 2.91 2.19 -7.25
N GLN A 106 3.67 1.35 -6.56
CA GLN A 106 3.15 0.42 -5.57
C GLN A 106 3.30 1.05 -4.17
N ASN A 107 2.18 1.28 -3.52
CA ASN A 107 2.13 1.72 -2.12
C ASN A 107 0.70 1.54 -1.56
N GLY A 108 0.43 2.00 -0.35
CA GLY A 108 -0.90 2.06 0.23
C GLY A 108 -1.63 3.38 -0.05
N ASN A 109 -2.88 3.49 0.39
CA ASN A 109 -3.70 4.70 0.20
C ASN A 109 -3.11 5.97 0.84
N TRP A 110 -2.30 5.84 1.89
CA TRP A 110 -1.55 6.96 2.50
C TRP A 110 -0.53 7.61 1.57
N ALA A 111 -0.24 7.01 0.41
CA ALA A 111 0.76 7.52 -0.54
C ALA A 111 0.37 8.89 -1.12
N TRP A 112 -0.93 9.22 -1.17
CA TRP A 112 -1.37 10.49 -1.72
C TRP A 112 -0.75 11.69 -0.98
N GLY A 113 -0.76 11.69 0.35
CA GLY A 113 -0.09 12.73 1.12
C GLY A 113 1.40 12.88 0.79
N GLN A 114 2.09 11.75 0.54
CA GLN A 114 3.50 11.78 0.15
C GLN A 114 3.71 12.26 -1.29
N ILE A 115 2.78 11.97 -2.19
CA ILE A 115 2.84 12.35 -3.61
C ILE A 115 2.50 13.83 -3.80
N SER A 116 1.42 14.29 -3.16
CA SER A 116 0.89 15.65 -3.32
C SER A 116 1.88 16.73 -2.88
N GLU A 117 2.71 16.44 -1.89
CA GLU A 117 3.71 17.37 -1.33
C GLU A 117 5.02 17.42 -2.12
N VAL A 118 5.21 16.56 -3.10
CA VAL A 118 6.45 16.55 -3.90
C VAL A 118 6.57 17.82 -4.72
N SER A 119 7.72 18.49 -4.63
CA SER A 119 8.03 19.63 -5.48
C SER A 119 8.04 19.22 -6.97
N GLY A 120 7.28 19.95 -7.79
CA GLY A 120 7.13 19.63 -9.20
C GLY A 120 6.13 18.49 -9.47
N ASN A 121 5.25 18.18 -8.53
CA ASN A 121 4.15 17.24 -8.72
C ASN A 121 3.27 17.66 -9.92
N VAL A 122 3.07 16.73 -10.85
CA VAL A 122 2.20 16.89 -12.02
C VAL A 122 0.94 16.02 -11.94
N ILE A 123 0.86 15.15 -10.93
CA ILE A 123 -0.26 14.25 -10.74
C ILE A 123 -1.43 15.01 -10.12
N LYS A 124 -2.60 14.85 -10.71
CA LYS A 124 -3.84 15.42 -10.20
C LYS A 124 -4.66 14.32 -9.55
N GLU A 125 -5.27 14.64 -8.45
CA GLU A 125 -6.12 13.77 -7.66
C GLU A 125 -7.20 13.06 -8.50
N ASP A 126 -7.93 13.82 -9.33
CA ASP A 126 -8.98 13.31 -10.21
C ASP A 126 -8.47 12.35 -11.31
N LYS A 127 -7.15 12.23 -11.47
CA LYS A 127 -6.48 11.34 -12.45
C LYS A 127 -5.87 10.10 -11.79
N LEU A 128 -5.81 10.05 -10.46
CA LEU A 128 -5.31 8.88 -9.75
C LEU A 128 -6.33 7.73 -9.81
N LYS A 129 -5.82 6.51 -9.97
CA LYS A 129 -6.64 5.27 -9.93
C LYS A 129 -5.89 4.19 -9.17
N PHE A 130 -6.63 3.50 -8.30
CA PHE A 130 -6.12 2.30 -7.63
C PHE A 130 -6.38 1.07 -8.49
N LEU A 131 -5.40 0.19 -8.52
CA LEU A 131 -5.48 -1.08 -9.24
C LEU A 131 -5.19 -2.24 -8.30
N PRO A 132 -5.90 -3.38 -8.44
CA PRO A 132 -5.56 -4.60 -7.71
C PRO A 132 -4.14 -5.07 -8.06
N MET A 133 -3.50 -5.77 -7.12
CA MET A 133 -2.23 -6.43 -7.37
C MET A 133 -2.42 -7.59 -8.34
N TYR A 134 -1.38 -7.86 -9.13
CA TYR A 134 -1.36 -8.91 -10.13
C TYR A 134 -0.44 -10.04 -9.70
N THR A 135 -0.95 -11.26 -9.60
CA THR A 135 -0.18 -12.47 -9.24
C THR A 135 0.13 -13.36 -10.43
N GLY A 136 -0.63 -13.23 -11.50
CA GLY A 136 -0.56 -14.08 -12.68
C GLY A 136 -1.50 -15.29 -12.62
N MET A 137 -2.35 -15.38 -11.60
CA MET A 137 -3.38 -16.41 -11.48
C MET A 137 -4.67 -16.04 -12.21
N PRO A 138 -5.48 -17.02 -12.62
CA PRO A 138 -6.81 -16.77 -13.18
C PRO A 138 -7.72 -15.99 -12.22
N GLU A 139 -7.53 -16.19 -10.93
CA GLU A 139 -8.26 -15.55 -9.82
C GLU A 139 -8.06 -14.04 -9.76
N ASP A 140 -6.97 -13.50 -10.34
CA ASP A 140 -6.72 -12.06 -10.43
C ASP A 140 -7.89 -11.29 -11.04
N SER A 141 -8.64 -11.92 -11.94
CA SER A 141 -9.83 -11.30 -12.57
C SER A 141 -10.99 -11.06 -11.60
N LYS A 142 -10.94 -11.68 -10.43
CA LYS A 142 -11.93 -11.59 -9.35
C LYS A 142 -11.41 -10.83 -8.14
N GLN A 143 -10.13 -10.45 -8.15
CA GLN A 143 -9.49 -9.71 -7.06
C GLN A 143 -9.97 -8.26 -7.04
N GLY A 144 -10.26 -7.77 -5.82
CA GLY A 144 -10.38 -6.37 -5.53
C GLY A 144 -9.07 -5.78 -5.02
N LEU A 145 -9.14 -4.57 -4.49
CA LEU A 145 -8.02 -3.99 -3.73
C LEU A 145 -7.80 -4.81 -2.46
N ALA A 146 -6.54 -5.05 -2.11
CA ALA A 146 -6.19 -5.63 -0.83
C ALA A 146 -6.45 -4.60 0.28
N VAL A 147 -7.39 -4.91 1.16
CA VAL A 147 -7.79 -4.04 2.27
C VAL A 147 -7.68 -4.82 3.57
N GLY A 148 -7.11 -4.21 4.59
CA GLY A 148 -6.99 -4.79 5.92
C GLY A 148 -6.83 -3.72 6.99
N THR A 149 -6.99 -4.09 8.24
CA THR A 149 -6.67 -3.25 9.40
C THR A 149 -5.21 -3.47 9.76
N GLU A 150 -4.39 -2.43 9.64
CA GLU A 150 -2.94 -2.53 9.86
C GLU A 150 -2.48 -1.86 11.15
N ASN A 151 -3.22 -0.85 11.64
CA ASN A 151 -2.84 -0.10 12.82
C ASN A 151 -3.69 -0.50 14.03
N TYR A 152 -3.02 -0.78 15.13
CA TYR A 152 -3.64 -1.20 16.38
C TYR A 152 -3.19 -0.32 17.54
N LEU A 153 -4.11 -0.01 18.44
CA LEU A 153 -3.81 0.66 19.69
C LEU A 153 -3.68 -0.38 20.80
N ALA A 154 -2.59 -0.33 21.54
CA ALA A 154 -2.33 -1.22 22.66
C ALA A 154 -2.20 -0.43 23.96
N VAL A 155 -2.90 -0.86 24.99
CA VAL A 155 -2.75 -0.29 26.34
C VAL A 155 -1.63 -1.04 27.07
N ASN A 156 -0.63 -0.31 27.57
CA ASN A 156 0.47 -0.91 28.31
C ASN A 156 -0.01 -1.42 29.67
N GLN A 157 -0.10 -2.73 29.82
CA GLN A 157 -0.54 -3.37 31.07
C GLN A 157 0.39 -3.14 32.28
N LYS A 158 1.62 -2.67 32.05
CA LYS A 158 2.58 -2.33 33.12
C LYS A 158 2.52 -0.86 33.56
N ALA A 159 1.73 -0.04 32.88
CA ALA A 159 1.49 1.33 33.30
C ALA A 159 0.59 1.36 34.56
N SER A 160 0.55 2.49 35.25
CA SER A 160 -0.37 2.66 36.40
C SER A 160 -1.85 2.51 35.97
N GLU A 161 -2.72 2.14 36.85
CA GLU A 161 -4.17 2.05 36.55
C GLU A 161 -4.74 3.39 36.08
N GLU A 162 -4.22 4.50 36.59
CA GLU A 162 -4.60 5.86 36.19
C GLU A 162 -4.20 6.14 34.73
N ASP A 163 -2.96 5.79 34.35
CA ASP A 163 -2.46 5.95 32.98
C ASP A 163 -3.19 5.04 31.98
N GLN A 164 -3.47 3.79 32.39
CA GLN A 164 -4.26 2.86 31.56
C GLN A 164 -5.66 3.42 31.31
N LYS A 165 -6.31 3.91 32.37
CA LYS A 165 -7.63 4.53 32.27
C LYS A 165 -7.60 5.78 31.39
N ALA A 166 -6.64 6.66 31.58
CA ALA A 166 -6.48 7.86 30.76
C ALA A 166 -6.27 7.51 29.27
N THR A 167 -5.48 6.48 28.98
CA THR A 167 -5.30 5.97 27.62
C THR A 167 -6.61 5.49 27.01
N ILE A 168 -7.38 4.69 27.74
CA ILE A 168 -8.69 4.18 27.28
C ILE A 168 -9.66 5.33 27.08
N ASP A 169 -9.72 6.29 28.00
CA ASP A 169 -10.60 7.46 27.90
C ASP A 169 -10.25 8.30 26.67
N PHE A 170 -8.95 8.49 26.38
CA PHE A 170 -8.50 9.19 25.16
C PHE A 170 -8.90 8.45 23.88
N VAL A 171 -8.68 7.15 23.82
CA VAL A 171 -9.06 6.32 22.66
C VAL A 171 -10.58 6.38 22.46
N ASN A 172 -11.36 6.25 23.51
CA ASN A 172 -12.81 6.37 23.42
C ASN A 172 -13.22 7.76 22.93
N TRP A 173 -12.62 8.82 23.46
CA TRP A 173 -12.90 10.18 22.99
C TRP A 173 -12.60 10.32 21.49
N LEU A 174 -11.44 9.82 21.05
CA LEU A 174 -10.97 9.94 19.67
C LEU A 174 -11.94 9.27 18.67
N TYR A 175 -12.46 8.09 19.02
CA TYR A 175 -13.27 7.28 18.09
C TYR A 175 -14.79 7.36 18.34
N THR A 176 -15.27 8.09 19.36
CA THR A 176 -16.71 8.14 19.67
C THR A 176 -17.30 9.53 19.71
N THR A 177 -16.47 10.58 19.83
CA THR A 177 -16.96 11.97 19.83
C THR A 177 -16.85 12.58 18.44
N ASP A 178 -17.71 13.56 18.14
CA ASP A 178 -17.68 14.27 16.85
C ASP A 178 -16.32 14.94 16.61
N LYS A 179 -15.75 15.56 17.65
CA LYS A 179 -14.44 16.22 17.57
C LYS A 179 -13.30 15.21 17.35
N GLY A 180 -13.35 14.09 18.04
CA GLY A 180 -12.37 13.00 17.84
C GLY A 180 -12.45 12.42 16.44
N LYS A 181 -13.65 12.16 15.93
CA LYS A 181 -13.86 11.66 14.56
C LYS A 181 -13.38 12.66 13.51
N GLU A 182 -13.60 13.96 13.73
CA GLU A 182 -13.05 15.00 12.85
C GLU A 182 -11.52 14.91 12.75
N TYR A 183 -10.81 14.71 13.87
CA TYR A 183 -9.36 14.47 13.85
C TYR A 183 -8.96 13.21 13.09
N VAL A 184 -9.67 12.11 13.35
CA VAL A 184 -9.37 10.82 12.69
C VAL A 184 -9.49 10.93 11.17
N VAL A 185 -10.54 11.58 10.70
CA VAL A 185 -10.84 11.68 9.26
C VAL A 185 -9.99 12.77 8.59
N ASN A 186 -9.98 13.99 9.15
CA ASN A 186 -9.44 15.15 8.43
C ASN A 186 -7.96 15.39 8.70
N GLU A 187 -7.47 15.07 9.91
CA GLU A 187 -6.08 15.35 10.28
C GLU A 187 -5.19 14.11 10.15
N LEU A 188 -5.72 12.92 10.49
CA LEU A 188 -4.99 11.67 10.37
C LEU A 188 -5.21 10.96 9.03
N GLY A 189 -6.24 11.33 8.27
CA GLY A 189 -6.57 10.70 7.00
C GLY A 189 -6.95 9.22 7.11
N PHE A 190 -7.53 8.80 8.23
CA PHE A 190 -7.83 7.40 8.47
C PHE A 190 -9.27 7.03 8.09
N ILE A 191 -9.41 5.88 7.45
CA ILE A 191 -10.69 5.19 7.32
C ILE A 191 -10.82 4.26 8.52
N ALA A 192 -11.60 4.67 9.53
CA ALA A 192 -11.69 3.95 10.79
C ALA A 192 -12.74 2.83 10.73
N PRO A 193 -12.38 1.55 11.07
CA PRO A 193 -13.28 0.40 10.98
C PRO A 193 -14.20 0.25 12.21
N PHE A 194 -14.57 1.34 12.85
CA PHE A 194 -15.41 1.33 14.05
C PHE A 194 -16.88 1.63 13.72
N LYS A 195 -17.80 1.02 14.48
CA LYS A 195 -19.26 1.21 14.30
C LYS A 195 -19.74 2.65 14.54
N THR A 196 -18.91 3.48 15.17
CA THR A 196 -19.17 4.91 15.41
C THR A 196 -18.93 5.77 14.17
N PHE A 197 -18.29 5.22 13.14
CA PHE A 197 -18.08 5.88 11.84
C PHE A 197 -19.10 5.40 10.82
N SER A 198 -19.58 6.31 10.01
CA SER A 198 -20.47 6.04 8.89
C SER A 198 -19.68 5.95 7.58
N LYS A 199 -20.34 5.58 6.50
CA LYS A 199 -19.76 5.63 5.15
C LYS A 199 -19.41 7.05 4.67
N ASP A 200 -19.92 8.07 5.35
CA ASP A 200 -19.69 9.48 5.02
C ASP A 200 -18.53 10.07 5.86
N ASP A 201 -18.05 9.32 6.87
CA ASP A 201 -16.90 9.68 7.71
C ASP A 201 -15.60 9.10 7.07
N ILE A 202 -15.27 9.59 5.88
CA ILE A 202 -14.07 9.19 5.12
C ILE A 202 -13.22 10.42 4.80
N PRO A 203 -11.87 10.28 4.70
CA PRO A 203 -11.00 11.37 4.25
C PRO A 203 -11.40 11.89 2.87
N ASP A 204 -11.17 13.17 2.62
CA ASP A 204 -11.33 13.79 1.30
C ASP A 204 -10.05 13.56 0.46
N ASP A 205 -9.80 12.29 0.15
CA ASP A 205 -8.65 11.80 -0.61
C ASP A 205 -9.11 11.08 -1.90
N PRO A 206 -8.24 10.94 -2.93
CA PRO A 206 -8.57 10.26 -4.19
C PRO A 206 -8.94 8.78 -4.03
#